data_d62a15bece7be1019cd9a1ae7d8dfd11
#
_entry.id   d62a15bece7be1019cd9a1ae7d8dfd11
#
_cell.length_a   1.000
_cell.length_b   1.000
_cell.length_c   1.000
_cell.angle_alpha   90.00
_cell.angle_beta   90.00
_cell.angle_gamma   90.00
#
_symmetry.space_group_name_H-M   'P 1'
#
loop_
_entity.id
_entity.type
_entity.pdbx_description
1 polymer ?
#
loop_
_entity_poly.entity_id
_entity_poly.type
_entity_poly.pdbx_seq_one_letter_code
_entity_poly.pdbx_strand_id
1 'polypeptide(L)'
;MFEIRTDLAIEEKTENRAEQSVAGVSCREWREPSSMVKMTEVKILDEHGARALRKPVGTYLTLEAKTMGKKDEDYHREVSEELAAQLVRMIREIQRKEEKARSAGKVESMEWWRKQEEQKEQKEQEQSLKGIHLLVVGLGNAQVTPDALGPEVLKHLKITVYEPKKKENDRTNRDTTNGDRKEWNKSLDVENCRTGWDGKSQDDERTILTGIVPGVMAQTGMETAQIMRGIVRETKPDLVIAIDALAARSIRRLGTTIQVTDTGIHPGSGVGNHRHGLTRESLGVPVIAIGVPTVVGTAAIVHDTVSVLIQTLLEHAQTREIGGFLDQLDSDEQYRLICELLEPEFGQMYVTPPDIDQTIKAISYTISEAIHIAFLGGSKKG
;
A
#
# COMPACT_ATOMS: atom_id res chain seq x y z
N MET A 1 -26.82 10.25 0.19
CA MET A 1 -26.85 8.78 0.20
C MET A 1 -25.65 8.34 1.01
N PHE A 2 -25.86 7.84 2.22
CA PHE A 2 -24.79 7.41 3.11
C PHE A 2 -24.28 6.07 2.61
N GLU A 3 -23.05 6.02 2.13
CA GLU A 3 -22.39 4.79 1.72
C GLU A 3 -21.37 4.38 2.79
N ILE A 4 -21.38 3.12 3.13
CA ILE A 4 -20.31 2.53 3.92
C ILE A 4 -19.03 2.64 3.10
N ARG A 5 -18.02 3.28 3.65
CA ARG A 5 -16.73 3.46 2.97
C ARG A 5 -15.64 2.74 3.72
N THR A 6 -14.91 1.94 2.99
CA THR A 6 -13.69 1.30 3.47
C THR A 6 -12.63 1.33 2.38
N ASP A 7 -11.39 1.52 2.78
CA ASP A 7 -10.25 1.40 1.86
C ASP A 7 -9.82 -0.07 1.68
N LEU A 8 -10.30 -0.99 2.53
CA LEU A 8 -9.90 -2.38 2.54
C LEU A 8 -10.81 -3.27 1.67
N ALA A 9 -10.22 -3.94 0.67
CA ALA A 9 -10.95 -4.88 -0.21
C ALA A 9 -11.52 -6.10 0.54
N ILE A 10 -10.88 -6.52 1.63
CA ILE A 10 -11.34 -7.64 2.45
C ILE A 10 -12.64 -7.31 3.19
N GLU A 11 -12.87 -6.06 3.56
CA GLU A 11 -14.09 -5.64 4.24
C GLU A 11 -15.28 -5.63 3.28
N GLU A 12 -15.09 -5.18 2.05
CA GLU A 12 -16.10 -5.24 0.98
C GLU A 12 -16.53 -6.67 0.64
N LYS A 13 -15.59 -7.64 0.71
CA LYS A 13 -15.89 -9.06 0.50
C LYS A 13 -16.76 -9.65 1.61
N THR A 14 -16.48 -9.29 2.86
CA THR A 14 -17.17 -9.86 4.04
C THR A 14 -18.65 -9.49 4.05
N GLU A 15 -19.03 -8.33 3.49
CA GLU A 15 -20.41 -7.88 3.35
C GLU A 15 -21.21 -8.69 2.33
N ASN A 16 -20.57 -9.09 1.23
CA ASN A 16 -21.22 -9.82 0.15
C ASN A 16 -21.48 -11.31 0.46
N ARG A 17 -21.68 -11.67 1.73
CA ARG A 17 -21.95 -13.01 2.26
C ARG A 17 -20.87 -14.05 1.97
N ALA A 18 -20.24 -14.53 3.01
CA ALA A 18 -19.08 -15.42 3.04
C ALA A 18 -19.22 -16.76 2.28
N GLU A 19 -20.38 -17.09 1.71
CA GLU A 19 -20.67 -18.40 1.10
C GLU A 19 -20.95 -18.37 -0.41
N GLN A 20 -21.14 -17.21 -1.04
CA GLN A 20 -21.35 -17.16 -2.48
C GLN A 20 -20.08 -16.67 -3.20
N SER A 21 -19.56 -17.50 -4.10
CA SER A 21 -18.50 -17.07 -5.03
C SER A 21 -19.02 -15.93 -5.90
N VAL A 22 -18.52 -14.73 -5.68
CA VAL A 22 -18.85 -13.57 -6.54
C VAL A 22 -18.20 -13.81 -7.90
N ALA A 23 -18.99 -13.81 -8.97
CA ALA A 23 -18.46 -13.95 -10.32
C ALA A 23 -17.46 -12.82 -10.62
N GLY A 24 -16.33 -13.17 -11.23
CA GLY A 24 -15.25 -12.21 -11.50
C GLY A 24 -14.35 -11.90 -10.29
N VAL A 25 -14.52 -12.61 -9.15
CA VAL A 25 -13.67 -12.46 -7.96
C VAL A 25 -13.09 -13.81 -7.55
N SER A 26 -11.78 -13.86 -7.35
CA SER A 26 -11.08 -15.01 -6.75
C SER A 26 -10.56 -14.62 -5.38
N CYS A 27 -10.71 -15.51 -4.41
CA CYS A 27 -10.19 -15.29 -3.07
C CYS A 27 -9.43 -16.51 -2.59
N ARG A 28 -8.27 -16.25 -1.98
CA ARG A 28 -7.42 -17.26 -1.37
C ARG A 28 -7.00 -16.80 0.01
N GLU A 29 -7.11 -17.68 1.00
CA GLU A 29 -6.64 -17.43 2.36
C GLU A 29 -5.62 -18.50 2.75
N TRP A 30 -4.55 -18.07 3.43
CA TRP A 30 -3.56 -18.98 4.01
C TRP A 30 -2.92 -18.33 5.23
N ARG A 31 -2.22 -19.12 6.00
CA ARG A 31 -1.38 -18.66 7.10
C ARG A 31 0.04 -19.08 6.84
N GLU A 32 0.96 -18.15 7.07
CA GLU A 32 2.37 -18.47 7.05
C GLU A 32 2.76 -19.15 8.35
N PRO A 33 3.26 -20.41 8.32
CA PRO A 33 3.51 -21.18 9.54
C PRO A 33 4.55 -20.54 10.46
N SER A 34 5.55 -19.85 9.90
CA SER A 34 6.64 -19.24 10.63
C SER A 34 6.23 -18.00 11.41
N SER A 35 5.43 -17.13 10.79
CA SER A 35 5.07 -15.80 11.32
C SER A 35 3.67 -15.73 11.92
N MET A 36 2.86 -16.77 11.78
CA MET A 36 1.44 -16.78 12.17
C MET A 36 0.60 -15.67 11.50
N VAL A 37 1.16 -15.00 10.50
CA VAL A 37 0.48 -13.97 9.71
C VAL A 37 -0.60 -14.62 8.87
N LYS A 38 -1.83 -14.11 8.97
CA LYS A 38 -2.92 -14.53 8.10
C LYS A 38 -2.88 -13.67 6.84
N MET A 39 -2.84 -14.34 5.70
CA MET A 39 -2.83 -13.75 4.38
C MET A 39 -4.18 -13.98 3.71
N THR A 40 -4.73 -12.93 3.12
CA THR A 40 -5.92 -13.01 2.28
C THR A 40 -5.65 -12.30 0.97
N GLU A 41 -5.69 -13.02 -0.14
CA GLU A 41 -5.59 -12.46 -1.49
C GLU A 41 -6.98 -12.43 -2.13
N VAL A 42 -7.39 -11.24 -2.55
CA VAL A 42 -8.60 -11.01 -3.33
C VAL A 42 -8.17 -10.54 -4.71
N LYS A 43 -8.46 -11.31 -5.76
CA LYS A 43 -8.22 -10.92 -7.16
C LYS A 43 -9.55 -10.57 -7.81
N ILE A 44 -9.67 -9.36 -8.28
CA ILE A 44 -10.77 -8.88 -9.10
C ILE A 44 -10.36 -9.06 -10.54
N LEU A 45 -11.07 -9.93 -11.26
CA LEU A 45 -10.65 -10.43 -12.56
C LEU A 45 -11.25 -9.66 -13.74
N ASP A 46 -12.43 -9.05 -13.51
CA ASP A 46 -13.20 -8.37 -14.56
C ASP A 46 -14.06 -7.24 -14.00
N GLU A 47 -14.73 -6.53 -14.90
CA GLU A 47 -15.62 -5.41 -14.59
C GLU A 47 -16.86 -5.82 -13.76
N HIS A 48 -17.27 -7.08 -13.81
CA HIS A 48 -18.39 -7.56 -12.98
C HIS A 48 -17.94 -7.66 -11.52
N GLY A 49 -16.78 -8.28 -11.27
CA GLY A 49 -16.16 -8.31 -9.95
C GLY A 49 -15.83 -6.90 -9.42
N ALA A 50 -15.36 -6.01 -10.30
CA ALA A 50 -15.07 -4.62 -9.94
C ALA A 50 -16.31 -3.87 -9.44
N ARG A 51 -17.45 -4.06 -10.10
CA ARG A 51 -18.74 -3.47 -9.67
C ARG A 51 -19.24 -4.09 -8.38
N ALA A 52 -19.11 -5.41 -8.23
CA ALA A 52 -19.58 -6.12 -7.04
C ALA A 52 -18.81 -5.71 -5.78
N LEU A 53 -17.48 -5.52 -5.88
CA LEU A 53 -16.63 -5.13 -4.76
C LEU A 53 -16.30 -3.61 -4.74
N ARG A 54 -16.85 -2.82 -5.65
CA ARG A 54 -16.61 -1.36 -5.75
C ARG A 54 -15.11 -0.99 -5.75
N LYS A 55 -14.27 -1.89 -6.29
CA LYS A 55 -12.81 -1.75 -6.36
C LYS A 55 -12.34 -2.03 -7.79
N PRO A 56 -11.27 -1.37 -8.24
CA PRO A 56 -10.68 -1.63 -9.55
C PRO A 56 -10.28 -3.10 -9.77
N VAL A 57 -10.26 -3.53 -11.04
CA VAL A 57 -9.69 -4.82 -11.44
C VAL A 57 -8.21 -4.88 -11.03
N GLY A 58 -7.80 -5.93 -10.32
CA GLY A 58 -6.44 -6.09 -9.82
C GLY A 58 -6.34 -7.02 -8.63
N THR A 59 -5.18 -7.00 -7.99
CA THR A 59 -4.85 -7.86 -6.86
C THR A 59 -4.82 -7.06 -5.57
N TYR A 60 -5.52 -7.53 -4.57
CA TYR A 60 -5.55 -6.98 -3.22
C TYR A 60 -5.09 -8.04 -2.24
N LEU A 61 -3.95 -7.82 -1.62
CA LEU A 61 -3.37 -8.70 -0.63
C LEU A 61 -3.49 -8.06 0.75
N THR A 62 -4.04 -8.78 1.69
CA THR A 62 -4.20 -8.35 3.08
C THR A 62 -3.38 -9.25 4.00
N LEU A 63 -2.47 -8.65 4.76
CA LEU A 63 -1.70 -9.27 5.83
C LEU A 63 -2.34 -8.88 7.16
N GLU A 64 -2.77 -9.88 7.94
CA GLU A 64 -3.29 -9.68 9.29
C GLU A 64 -2.27 -10.18 10.31
N ALA A 65 -1.70 -9.25 11.08
CA ALA A 65 -0.66 -9.50 12.06
C ALA A 65 -1.05 -8.84 13.40
N LYS A 66 -1.64 -9.61 14.30
CA LYS A 66 -2.33 -9.12 15.50
C LYS A 66 -1.47 -8.37 16.52
N THR A 67 -0.15 -8.50 16.44
CA THR A 67 0.78 -7.92 17.43
C THR A 67 1.70 -6.85 16.87
N MET A 68 1.42 -6.32 15.67
CA MET A 68 2.24 -5.28 15.03
C MET A 68 2.40 -3.99 15.85
N GLY A 69 1.44 -3.67 16.71
CA GLY A 69 1.56 -2.51 17.62
C GLY A 69 2.43 -2.78 18.86
N LYS A 70 2.87 -4.01 19.11
CA LYS A 70 3.68 -4.38 20.28
C LYS A 70 5.16 -4.34 19.94
N LYS A 71 6.02 -4.11 20.95
CA LYS A 71 7.48 -4.10 20.83
C LYS A 71 8.03 -5.53 20.81
N ASP A 72 7.83 -6.26 19.73
CA ASP A 72 8.42 -7.58 19.51
C ASP A 72 9.23 -7.51 18.22
N GLU A 73 10.54 -7.35 18.35
CA GLU A 73 11.47 -7.16 17.23
C GLU A 73 11.51 -8.39 16.30
N ASP A 74 11.45 -9.59 16.86
CA ASP A 74 11.47 -10.83 16.07
C ASP A 74 10.19 -10.94 15.24
N TYR A 75 9.04 -10.64 15.82
CA TYR A 75 7.78 -10.65 15.12
C TYR A 75 7.71 -9.59 14.00
N HIS A 76 8.21 -8.38 14.26
CA HIS A 76 8.30 -7.34 13.23
C HIS A 76 9.15 -7.75 12.06
N ARG A 77 10.26 -8.45 12.32
CA ARG A 77 11.16 -8.98 11.30
C ARG A 77 10.46 -10.04 10.44
N GLU A 78 9.76 -10.99 11.04
CA GLU A 78 9.00 -12.02 10.33
C GLU A 78 7.92 -11.39 9.42
N VAL A 79 7.18 -10.40 9.92
CA VAL A 79 6.19 -9.66 9.11
C VAL A 79 6.86 -8.89 7.97
N SER A 80 8.05 -8.31 8.20
CA SER A 80 8.81 -7.60 7.15
C SER A 80 9.29 -8.56 6.06
N GLU A 81 9.78 -9.73 6.42
CA GLU A 81 10.23 -10.76 5.47
C GLU A 81 9.06 -11.26 4.62
N GLU A 82 7.89 -11.51 5.23
CA GLU A 82 6.69 -11.92 4.50
C GLU A 82 6.18 -10.81 3.57
N LEU A 83 6.07 -9.58 4.05
CA LEU A 83 5.68 -8.45 3.22
C LEU A 83 6.64 -8.26 2.05
N ALA A 84 7.95 -8.39 2.26
CA ALA A 84 8.97 -8.32 1.22
C ALA A 84 8.76 -9.39 0.15
N ALA A 85 8.53 -10.65 0.56
CA ALA A 85 8.27 -11.76 -0.36
C ALA A 85 7.04 -11.49 -1.24
N GLN A 86 5.97 -10.96 -0.65
CA GLN A 86 4.75 -10.61 -1.39
C GLN A 86 4.95 -9.41 -2.33
N LEU A 87 5.71 -8.40 -1.93
CA LEU A 87 6.09 -7.28 -2.81
C LEU A 87 6.86 -7.77 -4.03
N VAL A 88 7.88 -8.60 -3.83
CA VAL A 88 8.67 -9.21 -4.93
C VAL A 88 7.76 -10.00 -5.86
N ARG A 89 6.86 -10.82 -5.33
CA ARG A 89 5.90 -11.58 -6.13
C ARG A 89 5.02 -10.68 -6.99
N MET A 90 4.41 -9.63 -6.40
CA MET A 90 3.54 -8.71 -7.12
C MET A 90 4.29 -7.94 -8.21
N ILE A 91 5.51 -7.49 -7.93
CA ILE A 91 6.33 -6.77 -8.91
C ILE A 91 6.66 -7.65 -10.10
N ARG A 92 7.05 -8.89 -9.86
CA ARG A 92 7.31 -9.87 -10.95
C ARG A 92 6.06 -10.14 -11.78
N GLU A 93 4.88 -10.24 -11.15
CA GLU A 93 3.62 -10.37 -11.88
C GLU A 93 3.35 -9.14 -12.77
N ILE A 94 3.62 -7.93 -12.29
CA ILE A 94 3.51 -6.69 -13.07
C ILE A 94 4.49 -6.70 -14.26
N GLN A 95 5.76 -7.02 -14.03
CA GLN A 95 6.79 -7.07 -15.07
C GLN A 95 6.43 -8.09 -16.17
N ARG A 96 5.98 -9.28 -15.79
CA ARG A 96 5.50 -10.30 -16.75
C ARG A 96 4.30 -9.83 -17.59
N LYS A 97 3.35 -9.12 -16.96
CA LYS A 97 2.21 -8.54 -17.70
C LYS A 97 2.68 -7.51 -18.73
N GLU A 98 3.67 -6.70 -18.38
CA GLU A 98 4.24 -5.69 -19.28
C GLU A 98 5.03 -6.31 -20.43
N GLU A 99 5.85 -7.32 -20.15
CA GLU A 99 6.59 -8.06 -21.17
C GLU A 99 5.64 -8.75 -22.17
N LYS A 100 4.58 -9.39 -21.66
CA LYS A 100 3.54 -10.01 -22.52
C LYS A 100 2.84 -8.95 -23.39
N ALA A 101 2.52 -7.78 -22.85
CA ALA A 101 1.91 -6.69 -23.61
C ALA A 101 2.84 -6.13 -24.70
N ARG A 102 4.15 -6.03 -24.42
CA ARG A 102 5.17 -5.62 -25.40
C ARG A 102 5.42 -6.68 -26.48
N SER A 103 5.29 -7.97 -26.14
CA SER A 103 5.52 -9.12 -27.02
C SER A 103 4.31 -9.46 -27.88
N ALA A 104 3.11 -9.06 -27.49
CA ALA A 104 1.87 -9.34 -28.25
C ALA A 104 1.85 -8.72 -29.66
N GLY A 105 2.83 -7.86 -29.98
CA GLY A 105 3.09 -7.38 -31.35
C GLY A 105 4.02 -8.27 -32.19
N LYS A 106 4.59 -9.35 -31.61
CA LYS A 106 5.47 -10.31 -32.32
C LYS A 106 4.95 -11.72 -32.09
N VAL A 107 4.34 -12.27 -33.13
CA VAL A 107 3.80 -13.64 -33.11
C VAL A 107 4.96 -14.64 -33.15
N GLU A 108 5.24 -15.29 -32.04
CA GLU A 108 6.03 -16.53 -31.98
C GLU A 108 5.39 -17.54 -31.03
N SER A 109 5.52 -18.83 -31.37
CA SER A 109 4.76 -19.97 -30.87
C SER A 109 4.72 -20.12 -29.34
N MET A 110 3.50 -20.25 -28.79
CA MET A 110 3.17 -20.32 -27.36
C MET A 110 3.78 -21.50 -26.58
N GLU A 111 4.20 -22.58 -27.20
CA GLU A 111 4.71 -23.78 -26.50
C GLU A 111 6.15 -23.64 -26.00
N TRP A 112 6.99 -22.91 -26.73
CA TRP A 112 8.39 -22.67 -26.33
C TRP A 112 8.48 -21.76 -25.11
N TRP A 113 7.62 -20.74 -25.02
CA TRP A 113 7.55 -19.82 -23.90
C TRP A 113 7.16 -20.49 -22.58
N ARG A 114 6.20 -21.45 -22.62
CA ARG A 114 5.71 -22.14 -21.42
C ARG A 114 6.78 -23.00 -20.75
N LYS A 115 7.63 -23.67 -21.54
CA LYS A 115 8.75 -24.46 -21.02
C LYS A 115 9.89 -23.60 -20.45
N GLN A 116 10.11 -22.40 -20.96
CA GLN A 116 11.08 -21.48 -20.39
C GLN A 116 10.55 -20.77 -19.13
N GLU A 117 9.26 -20.47 -19.03
CA GLU A 117 8.64 -19.91 -17.83
C GLU A 117 8.79 -20.86 -16.63
N GLU A 118 8.52 -22.15 -16.77
CA GLU A 118 8.65 -23.14 -15.70
C GLU A 118 10.09 -23.32 -15.20
N GLN A 119 11.09 -23.19 -16.07
CA GLN A 119 12.51 -23.24 -15.69
C GLN A 119 13.03 -21.92 -15.10
N LYS A 120 12.48 -20.78 -15.50
CA LYS A 120 12.77 -19.48 -14.90
C LYS A 120 12.17 -19.35 -13.49
N GLU A 121 10.95 -19.83 -13.28
CA GLU A 121 10.26 -19.76 -11.99
C GLU A 121 11.06 -20.39 -10.85
N GLN A 122 11.75 -21.50 -11.11
CA GLN A 122 12.60 -22.16 -10.10
C GLN A 122 13.91 -21.43 -9.80
N LYS A 123 14.45 -20.65 -10.76
CA LYS A 123 15.70 -19.86 -10.58
C LYS A 123 15.46 -18.46 -10.05
N GLU A 124 14.28 -17.89 -10.27
CA GLU A 124 13.95 -16.51 -9.88
C GLU A 124 13.51 -16.36 -8.41
N GLN A 125 13.23 -17.47 -7.71
CA GLN A 125 12.83 -17.42 -6.28
C GLN A 125 13.91 -16.88 -5.36
N GLU A 126 15.19 -16.85 -5.77
CA GLU A 126 16.32 -16.42 -4.94
C GLU A 126 16.93 -15.06 -5.33
N GLN A 127 16.49 -14.39 -6.40
CA GLN A 127 17.13 -13.14 -6.82
C GLN A 127 16.32 -11.90 -6.36
N SER A 128 16.98 -11.04 -5.58
CA SER A 128 16.51 -9.67 -5.33
C SER A 128 16.25 -8.93 -6.65
N LEU A 129 15.28 -8.00 -6.63
CA LEU A 129 14.97 -7.14 -7.78
C LEU A 129 16.16 -6.20 -8.03
N LYS A 130 16.96 -6.48 -9.07
CA LYS A 130 18.16 -5.70 -9.41
C LYS A 130 17.88 -4.76 -10.58
N GLY A 131 18.56 -3.61 -10.59
CA GLY A 131 18.54 -2.67 -11.71
C GLY A 131 17.22 -1.88 -11.85
N ILE A 132 16.40 -1.79 -10.82
CA ILE A 132 15.12 -1.08 -10.84
C ILE A 132 15.25 0.29 -10.17
N HIS A 133 14.71 1.33 -10.79
CA HIS A 133 14.49 2.62 -10.15
C HIS A 133 13.11 2.65 -9.48
N LEU A 134 13.11 2.53 -8.15
CA LEU A 134 11.93 2.60 -7.31
C LEU A 134 11.74 4.00 -6.73
N LEU A 135 10.55 4.56 -6.89
CA LEU A 135 10.13 5.79 -6.22
C LEU A 135 9.12 5.46 -5.12
N VAL A 136 9.49 5.70 -3.86
CA VAL A 136 8.59 5.54 -2.71
C VAL A 136 7.93 6.88 -2.38
N VAL A 137 6.60 6.87 -2.27
CA VAL A 137 5.78 8.05 -1.99
C VAL A 137 5.09 7.87 -0.65
N GLY A 138 5.49 8.64 0.35
CA GLY A 138 4.83 8.67 1.65
C GLY A 138 3.68 9.68 1.65
N LEU A 139 2.45 9.18 1.56
CA LEU A 139 1.24 10.01 1.59
C LEU A 139 0.84 10.36 3.02
N GLY A 140 0.07 11.42 3.16
CA GLY A 140 -0.46 11.88 4.42
C GLY A 140 0.24 13.11 4.99
N ASN A 141 -0.18 13.49 6.20
CA ASN A 141 0.31 14.66 6.92
C ASN A 141 1.18 14.25 8.10
N ALA A 142 2.48 14.54 8.04
CA ALA A 142 3.44 14.23 9.11
C ALA A 142 3.10 14.90 10.47
N GLN A 143 2.25 15.93 10.47
CA GLN A 143 1.84 16.65 11.69
C GLN A 143 0.57 16.07 12.32
N VAL A 144 -0.10 15.13 11.66
CA VAL A 144 -1.32 14.46 12.11
C VAL A 144 -1.01 13.01 12.34
N THR A 145 -0.83 12.60 13.58
CA THR A 145 -0.33 11.25 13.92
C THR A 145 -1.04 10.12 13.16
N PRO A 146 -2.37 10.01 13.12
CA PRO A 146 -3.02 8.93 12.38
C PRO A 146 -2.77 8.94 10.87
N ASP A 147 -2.37 10.08 10.30
CA ASP A 147 -2.09 10.31 8.87
C ASP A 147 -0.57 10.33 8.55
N ALA A 148 0.28 10.04 9.54
CA ALA A 148 1.72 10.19 9.40
C ALA A 148 2.45 8.91 8.92
N LEU A 149 1.74 7.83 8.60
CA LEU A 149 2.36 6.54 8.25
C LEU A 149 3.36 6.66 7.09
N GLY A 150 2.93 7.21 5.96
CA GLY A 150 3.78 7.37 4.79
C GLY A 150 5.04 8.19 5.07
N PRO A 151 4.93 9.40 5.64
CA PRO A 151 6.07 10.18 6.08
C PRO A 151 7.02 9.46 7.04
N GLU A 152 6.48 8.69 8.01
CA GLU A 152 7.30 7.94 8.96
C GLU A 152 8.07 6.79 8.29
N VAL A 153 7.46 6.07 7.34
CA VAL A 153 8.17 5.04 6.57
C VAL A 153 9.38 5.63 5.85
N LEU A 154 9.22 6.79 5.21
CA LEU A 154 10.32 7.42 4.48
C LEU A 154 11.49 7.85 5.36
N LYS A 155 11.27 8.18 6.64
CA LYS A 155 12.35 8.48 7.59
C LYS A 155 13.26 7.29 7.85
N HIS A 156 12.76 6.07 7.70
CA HIS A 156 13.51 4.84 7.92
C HIS A 156 14.14 4.28 6.64
N LEU A 157 13.78 4.80 5.46
CA LEU A 157 14.30 4.31 4.18
C LEU A 157 15.72 4.79 3.92
N LYS A 158 16.58 3.87 3.47
CA LYS A 158 17.92 4.16 2.94
C LYS A 158 17.80 4.63 1.49
N ILE A 159 17.68 5.92 1.30
CA ILE A 159 17.51 6.56 -0.01
C ILE A 159 18.85 6.59 -0.75
N THR A 160 18.82 6.24 -2.04
CA THR A 160 19.96 6.38 -2.96
C THR A 160 19.93 7.77 -3.60
N VAL A 161 21.11 8.39 -3.77
CA VAL A 161 21.17 9.68 -4.45
C VAL A 161 20.81 9.49 -5.94
N TYR A 162 19.78 10.20 -6.40
CA TYR A 162 19.38 10.21 -7.80
C TYR A 162 20.33 11.11 -8.61
N GLU A 163 21.07 10.52 -9.55
CA GLU A 163 21.85 11.27 -10.54
C GLU A 163 21.13 11.22 -11.90
N PRO A 164 20.64 12.37 -12.43
CA PRO A 164 19.99 12.38 -13.72
C PRO A 164 20.99 11.97 -14.82
N LYS A 165 20.62 11.01 -15.67
CA LYS A 165 21.42 10.61 -16.83
C LYS A 165 21.67 11.85 -17.69
N LYS A 166 22.93 12.23 -17.88
CA LYS A 166 23.33 13.34 -18.76
C LYS A 166 22.81 13.03 -20.16
N LYS A 167 22.04 13.94 -20.76
CA LYS A 167 21.67 13.85 -22.18
C LYS A 167 22.96 13.92 -23.00
N GLU A 168 23.21 12.92 -23.82
CA GLU A 168 24.39 12.83 -24.69
C GLU A 168 24.51 13.98 -25.73
N ASN A 169 23.52 14.87 -25.82
CA ASN A 169 23.45 15.92 -26.83
C ASN A 169 23.95 17.32 -26.41
N ASP A 170 24.52 17.46 -25.19
CA ASP A 170 25.06 18.80 -24.79
C ASP A 170 26.58 18.91 -24.98
N ARG A 171 27.08 18.51 -26.18
CA ARG A 171 28.48 18.70 -26.56
C ARG A 171 28.79 20.10 -27.10
N THR A 172 27.85 21.05 -27.08
CA THR A 172 28.08 22.42 -27.51
C THR A 172 27.72 23.42 -26.43
N ASN A 173 28.50 23.52 -25.39
CA ASN A 173 28.77 24.74 -24.63
C ASN A 173 29.72 24.40 -23.48
N ARG A 174 31.00 24.31 -23.81
CA ARG A 174 32.06 24.58 -22.84
C ARG A 174 32.22 26.09 -22.85
N ASP A 175 31.69 26.74 -21.82
CA ASP A 175 32.40 27.81 -21.10
C ASP A 175 31.43 28.46 -20.09
N THR A 176 31.99 28.75 -18.91
CA THR A 176 31.48 29.61 -17.85
C THR A 176 30.31 29.06 -17.02
N THR A 177 30.61 28.49 -15.91
CA THR A 177 30.13 28.85 -14.55
C THR A 177 30.51 27.76 -13.53
N ASN A 178 31.76 27.86 -13.05
CA ASN A 178 32.26 26.96 -11.97
C ASN A 178 32.04 27.56 -10.56
N GLY A 179 31.18 28.60 -10.42
CA GLY A 179 31.01 29.36 -9.19
C GLY A 179 29.88 28.87 -8.25
N ASP A 180 28.73 28.45 -8.81
CA ASP A 180 27.50 28.34 -8.01
C ASP A 180 27.19 26.95 -7.45
N ARG A 181 27.97 25.94 -7.83
CA ARG A 181 27.73 24.54 -7.31
C ARG A 181 28.26 24.26 -5.90
N LYS A 182 29.13 25.15 -5.38
CA LYS A 182 29.73 24.93 -4.05
C LYS A 182 28.89 25.42 -2.86
N GLU A 183 27.93 26.31 -3.08
CA GLU A 183 27.10 26.86 -2.00
C GLU A 183 25.83 26.03 -1.68
N TRP A 184 25.27 25.34 -2.66
CA TRP A 184 24.07 24.52 -2.44
C TRP A 184 24.32 23.27 -1.58
N ASN A 185 25.54 22.74 -1.56
CA ASN A 185 25.90 21.56 -0.78
C ASN A 185 26.24 21.84 0.69
N LYS A 186 26.19 23.12 1.14
CA LYS A 186 26.52 23.49 2.53
C LYS A 186 25.33 23.55 3.48
N SER A 187 24.10 23.47 2.99
CA SER A 187 22.89 23.61 3.81
C SER A 187 22.12 22.31 4.10
N LEU A 188 22.58 21.20 3.59
CA LEU A 188 22.05 19.88 3.95
C LEU A 188 23.19 19.11 4.62
N ASP A 189 22.96 18.66 5.87
CA ASP A 189 23.85 17.74 6.60
C ASP A 189 23.98 16.40 5.86
N VAL A 190 24.78 16.40 4.79
CA VAL A 190 25.04 15.22 3.92
C VAL A 190 26.18 14.37 4.48
N GLU A 191 26.74 14.71 5.65
CA GLU A 191 27.89 13.97 6.19
C GLU A 191 27.57 12.56 6.68
N ASN A 192 26.30 12.21 6.87
CA ASN A 192 25.90 10.87 7.33
C ASN A 192 25.52 9.91 6.17
N CYS A 193 25.57 10.31 4.90
CA CYS A 193 25.22 9.46 3.75
C CYS A 193 26.40 9.05 2.87
N ARG A 194 27.66 9.30 3.29
CA ARG A 194 28.84 8.85 2.54
C ARG A 194 29.31 7.49 3.04
N THR A 195 28.67 6.40 2.62
CA THR A 195 29.34 5.10 2.52
C THR A 195 30.02 5.03 1.16
N GLY A 196 31.35 4.99 1.18
CA GLY A 196 32.36 4.90 0.15
C GLY A 196 31.92 4.56 -1.28
N TRP A 197 32.11 5.48 -2.17
CA TRP A 197 32.03 5.29 -3.61
C TRP A 197 33.45 5.32 -4.21
N ASP A 198 34.02 4.12 -4.42
CA ASP A 198 35.15 3.93 -5.31
C ASP A 198 34.60 3.57 -6.70
N GLY A 199 34.76 4.51 -7.63
CA GLY A 199 34.29 4.36 -9.00
C GLY A 199 34.96 3.21 -9.75
N LYS A 200 34.17 2.20 -10.12
CA LYS A 200 34.38 1.35 -11.29
C LYS A 200 33.06 0.86 -11.82
N SER A 201 32.85 1.04 -13.11
CA SER A 201 31.74 0.65 -13.97
C SER A 201 31.15 -0.75 -13.72
N GLN A 202 30.05 -0.81 -12.99
CA GLN A 202 29.06 -1.88 -12.97
C GLN A 202 27.66 -1.25 -12.81
N ASP A 203 27.35 -0.26 -13.66
CA ASP A 203 26.22 0.66 -13.45
C ASP A 203 24.84 0.10 -13.82
N ASP A 204 24.75 -1.09 -14.45
CA ASP A 204 23.47 -1.62 -14.92
C ASP A 204 22.73 -2.55 -13.93
N GLU A 205 23.32 -2.91 -12.78
CA GLU A 205 22.70 -3.85 -11.83
C GLU A 205 22.24 -3.21 -10.50
N ARG A 206 22.44 -1.93 -10.27
CA ARG A 206 22.12 -1.28 -8.99
C ARG A 206 20.66 -0.84 -8.94
N THR A 207 19.95 -1.28 -7.91
CA THR A 207 18.61 -0.73 -7.60
C THR A 207 18.76 0.69 -7.05
N ILE A 208 18.02 1.63 -7.63
CA ILE A 208 17.94 3.02 -7.19
C ILE A 208 16.65 3.17 -6.37
N LEU A 209 16.79 3.54 -5.10
CA LEU A 209 15.68 3.80 -4.20
C LEU A 209 15.58 5.31 -3.93
N THR A 210 14.55 5.94 -4.46
CA THR A 210 14.24 7.35 -4.21
C THR A 210 12.95 7.50 -3.42
N GLY A 211 12.77 8.60 -2.71
CA GLY A 211 11.58 8.80 -1.90
C GLY A 211 11.14 10.25 -1.80
N ILE A 212 9.85 10.46 -1.63
CA ILE A 212 9.26 11.78 -1.45
C ILE A 212 8.05 11.74 -0.52
N VAL A 213 7.91 12.78 0.29
CA VAL A 213 6.70 13.13 1.04
C VAL A 213 6.09 14.36 0.36
N PRO A 214 5.06 14.21 -0.50
CA PRO A 214 4.50 15.34 -1.25
C PRO A 214 3.69 16.29 -0.39
N GLY A 215 3.34 15.89 0.85
CA GLY A 215 2.42 16.61 1.71
C GLY A 215 0.97 16.46 1.28
N VAL A 216 0.08 17.17 1.99
CA VAL A 216 -1.36 17.20 1.70
C VAL A 216 -1.77 18.51 1.05
N MET A 217 -2.89 18.52 0.33
CA MET A 217 -3.39 19.69 -0.39
C MET A 217 -3.56 20.91 0.51
N ALA A 218 -3.96 20.71 1.76
CA ALA A 218 -4.10 21.80 2.74
C ALA A 218 -2.76 22.50 3.07
N GLN A 219 -1.63 21.82 2.86
CA GLN A 219 -0.29 22.39 3.10
C GLN A 219 0.32 22.95 1.81
N THR A 220 0.10 22.29 0.67
CA THR A 220 0.79 22.59 -0.59
C THR A 220 -0.04 23.45 -1.55
N GLY A 221 -1.37 23.46 -1.40
CA GLY A 221 -2.30 24.08 -2.35
C GLY A 221 -2.41 23.31 -3.68
N MET A 222 -1.76 22.16 -3.81
CA MET A 222 -1.71 21.34 -5.02
C MET A 222 -2.23 19.93 -4.75
N GLU A 223 -2.87 19.31 -5.73
CA GLU A 223 -3.20 17.90 -5.65
C GLU A 223 -1.95 17.02 -5.70
N THR A 224 -1.89 16.02 -4.83
CA THR A 224 -0.78 15.06 -4.78
C THR A 224 -0.51 14.40 -6.12
N ALA A 225 -1.56 14.02 -6.86
CA ALA A 225 -1.41 13.43 -8.20
C ALA A 225 -0.76 14.39 -9.21
N GLN A 226 -0.96 15.71 -9.10
CA GLN A 226 -0.29 16.69 -9.97
C GLN A 226 1.20 16.80 -9.64
N ILE A 227 1.55 16.85 -8.35
CA ILE A 227 2.94 16.86 -7.89
C ILE A 227 3.66 15.60 -8.39
N MET A 228 3.03 14.44 -8.19
CA MET A 228 3.61 13.15 -8.54
C MET A 228 3.81 12.98 -10.04
N ARG A 229 2.87 13.44 -10.89
CA ARG A 229 3.08 13.45 -12.35
C ARG A 229 4.32 14.24 -12.76
N GLY A 230 4.56 15.39 -12.14
CA GLY A 230 5.76 16.18 -12.38
C GLY A 230 7.03 15.41 -12.04
N ILE A 231 7.06 14.78 -10.87
CA ILE A 231 8.22 14.03 -10.39
C ILE A 231 8.47 12.78 -11.23
N VAL A 232 7.45 11.97 -11.50
CA VAL A 232 7.55 10.76 -12.32
C VAL A 232 8.04 11.11 -13.74
N ARG A 233 7.56 12.20 -14.32
CA ARG A 233 8.00 12.67 -15.64
C ARG A 233 9.49 13.03 -15.67
N GLU A 234 10.00 13.63 -14.60
CA GLU A 234 11.40 14.05 -14.49
C GLU A 234 12.31 12.87 -14.12
N THR A 235 11.95 12.11 -13.11
CA THR A 235 12.80 11.05 -12.55
C THR A 235 12.68 9.72 -13.29
N LYS A 236 11.57 9.47 -13.99
CA LYS A 236 11.29 8.27 -14.79
C LYS A 236 11.54 6.96 -14.00
N PRO A 237 10.90 6.77 -12.87
CA PRO A 237 11.02 5.52 -12.12
C PRO A 237 10.39 4.36 -12.91
N ASP A 238 10.87 3.14 -12.67
CA ASP A 238 10.29 1.92 -13.24
C ASP A 238 9.03 1.50 -12.47
N LEU A 239 8.96 1.85 -11.19
CA LEU A 239 7.87 1.51 -10.28
C LEU A 239 7.68 2.58 -9.22
N VAL A 240 6.44 2.84 -8.85
CA VAL A 240 6.07 3.66 -7.69
C VAL A 240 5.49 2.78 -6.60
N ILE A 241 5.96 2.94 -5.36
CA ILE A 241 5.27 2.42 -4.17
C ILE A 241 4.66 3.59 -3.41
N ALA A 242 3.34 3.65 -3.33
CA ALA A 242 2.61 4.66 -2.57
C ALA A 242 2.20 4.08 -1.21
N ILE A 243 2.51 4.79 -0.12
CA ILE A 243 2.23 4.36 1.25
C ILE A 243 1.28 5.35 1.90
N ASP A 244 0.15 4.87 2.44
CA ASP A 244 -0.89 5.72 3.00
C ASP A 244 -1.52 5.12 4.26
N ALA A 245 -2.05 6.00 5.08
CA ALA A 245 -2.92 5.66 6.20
C ALA A 245 -4.36 5.49 5.69
N LEU A 246 -5.01 4.39 6.06
CA LEU A 246 -6.34 4.04 5.58
C LEU A 246 -7.41 4.23 6.65
N ALA A 247 -8.66 4.36 6.23
CA ALA A 247 -9.82 4.22 7.09
C ALA A 247 -10.36 2.78 7.02
N ALA A 248 -10.56 2.16 8.18
CA ALA A 248 -11.20 0.87 8.31
C ALA A 248 -12.69 1.02 8.63
N ARG A 249 -13.44 0.00 8.28
CA ARG A 249 -14.81 -0.21 8.72
C ARG A 249 -14.89 -0.89 10.09
N SER A 250 -13.89 -1.68 10.47
CA SER A 250 -13.87 -2.39 11.75
C SER A 250 -12.68 -1.99 12.60
N ILE A 251 -12.94 -1.74 13.89
CA ILE A 251 -11.90 -1.42 14.88
C ILE A 251 -10.83 -2.51 15.01
N ARG A 252 -11.20 -3.77 14.70
CA ARG A 252 -10.29 -4.92 14.77
C ARG A 252 -9.14 -4.85 13.76
N ARG A 253 -9.25 -4.00 12.75
CA ARG A 253 -8.26 -3.81 11.69
C ARG A 253 -7.20 -2.76 12.02
N LEU A 254 -7.49 -1.89 12.99
CA LEU A 254 -6.60 -0.77 13.31
C LEU A 254 -5.22 -1.26 13.76
N GLY A 255 -4.18 -0.84 13.07
CA GLY A 255 -2.80 -1.17 13.39
C GLY A 255 -2.44 -2.67 13.35
N THR A 256 -3.32 -3.52 12.81
CA THR A 256 -3.12 -4.99 12.75
C THR A 256 -3.15 -5.53 11.33
N THR A 257 -3.44 -4.67 10.36
CA THR A 257 -3.67 -5.07 8.97
C THR A 257 -2.82 -4.21 8.04
N ILE A 258 -2.13 -4.85 7.09
CA ILE A 258 -1.46 -4.18 5.97
C ILE A 258 -2.15 -4.66 4.70
N GLN A 259 -2.61 -3.73 3.86
CA GLN A 259 -3.11 -4.04 2.53
C GLN A 259 -2.09 -3.62 1.47
N VAL A 260 -1.82 -4.51 0.51
CA VAL A 260 -0.98 -4.24 -0.67
C VAL A 260 -1.82 -4.46 -1.92
N THR A 261 -1.75 -3.54 -2.88
CA THR A 261 -2.50 -3.68 -4.14
C THR A 261 -1.70 -3.15 -5.34
N ASP A 262 -1.94 -3.75 -6.52
CA ASP A 262 -1.36 -3.33 -7.81
C ASP A 262 -2.24 -2.33 -8.57
N THR A 263 -3.35 -1.87 -7.96
CA THR A 263 -4.28 -0.92 -8.58
C THR A 263 -3.96 0.55 -8.30
N GLY A 264 -2.96 0.81 -7.46
CA GLY A 264 -2.69 2.14 -6.94
C GLY A 264 -3.60 2.54 -5.78
N ILE A 265 -3.67 3.84 -5.48
CA ILE A 265 -4.39 4.36 -4.32
C ILE A 265 -5.10 5.67 -4.65
N HIS A 266 -6.25 5.89 -4.02
CA HIS A 266 -7.00 7.14 -4.05
C HIS A 266 -6.93 7.79 -2.67
N PRO A 267 -5.99 8.72 -2.42
CA PRO A 267 -5.76 9.28 -1.10
C PRO A 267 -7.02 9.94 -0.54
N GLY A 268 -7.39 9.58 0.70
CA GLY A 268 -8.54 10.14 1.39
C GLY A 268 -9.91 9.60 0.95
N SER A 269 -9.97 8.55 0.13
CA SER A 269 -11.25 7.95 -0.32
C SER A 269 -12.08 7.42 0.85
N GLY A 270 -11.45 6.78 1.84
CA GLY A 270 -12.12 6.24 3.03
C GLY A 270 -12.70 7.30 3.96
N VAL A 271 -12.23 8.55 3.86
CA VAL A 271 -12.75 9.69 4.65
C VAL A 271 -13.59 10.66 3.79
N GLY A 272 -14.04 10.23 2.62
CA GLY A 272 -14.94 11.01 1.77
C GLY A 272 -14.29 12.09 0.91
N ASN A 273 -12.97 12.20 0.92
CA ASN A 273 -12.23 13.13 0.07
C ASN A 273 -11.92 12.47 -1.29
N HIS A 274 -12.70 12.79 -2.31
CA HIS A 274 -12.45 12.31 -3.68
C HIS A 274 -11.30 13.12 -4.30
N ARG A 275 -10.10 12.55 -4.30
CA ARG A 275 -8.92 13.10 -4.96
C ARG A 275 -8.52 12.23 -6.14
N HIS A 276 -7.76 12.82 -7.07
CA HIS A 276 -7.20 12.03 -8.17
C HIS A 276 -6.27 10.94 -7.62
N GLY A 277 -6.51 9.70 -8.06
CA GLY A 277 -5.72 8.54 -7.63
C GLY A 277 -4.29 8.59 -8.15
N LEU A 278 -3.39 7.97 -7.40
CA LEU A 278 -2.07 7.57 -7.85
C LEU A 278 -2.18 6.17 -8.41
N THR A 279 -2.44 6.07 -9.70
CA THR A 279 -2.64 4.82 -10.43
C THR A 279 -1.72 4.77 -11.63
N ARG A 280 -1.61 3.60 -12.27
CA ARG A 280 -0.85 3.46 -13.51
C ARG A 280 -1.34 4.42 -14.60
N GLU A 281 -2.65 4.61 -14.70
CA GLU A 281 -3.26 5.50 -15.69
C GLU A 281 -2.91 6.96 -15.44
N SER A 282 -2.85 7.36 -14.17
CA SER A 282 -2.58 8.76 -13.79
C SER A 282 -1.10 9.13 -13.86
N LEU A 283 -0.19 8.17 -13.58
CA LEU A 283 1.25 8.41 -13.51
C LEU A 283 2.03 7.88 -14.72
N GLY A 284 1.45 6.96 -15.51
CA GLY A 284 2.12 6.35 -16.67
C GLY A 284 3.15 5.28 -16.34
N VAL A 285 3.29 4.91 -15.06
CA VAL A 285 4.17 3.85 -14.56
C VAL A 285 3.40 2.95 -13.60
N PRO A 286 3.80 1.68 -13.41
CA PRO A 286 3.17 0.80 -12.43
C PRO A 286 3.18 1.41 -11.03
N VAL A 287 2.07 1.20 -10.29
CA VAL A 287 1.92 1.69 -8.92
C VAL A 287 1.48 0.53 -8.04
N ILE A 288 2.25 0.26 -7.00
CA ILE A 288 1.84 -0.58 -5.88
C ILE A 288 1.47 0.34 -4.71
N ALA A 289 0.33 0.09 -4.09
CA ALA A 289 -0.04 0.81 -2.88
C ALA A 289 0.07 -0.10 -1.66
N ILE A 290 0.62 0.46 -0.58
CA ILE A 290 0.67 -0.16 0.76
C ILE A 290 -0.15 0.73 1.69
N GLY A 291 -1.16 0.16 2.31
CA GLY A 291 -2.03 0.89 3.20
C GLY A 291 -2.22 0.20 4.54
N VAL A 292 -2.32 0.99 5.61
CA VAL A 292 -2.57 0.49 6.97
C VAL A 292 -3.73 1.27 7.57
N PRO A 293 -4.75 0.60 8.10
CA PRO A 293 -5.83 1.25 8.81
C PRO A 293 -5.33 1.88 10.12
N THR A 294 -5.52 3.18 10.25
CA THR A 294 -5.14 3.98 11.41
C THR A 294 -6.32 4.66 12.09
N VAL A 295 -7.43 4.78 11.36
CA VAL A 295 -8.67 5.39 11.84
C VAL A 295 -9.89 4.54 11.50
N VAL A 296 -10.95 4.69 12.28
CA VAL A 296 -12.26 4.10 12.05
C VAL A 296 -13.34 5.15 12.28
N GLY A 297 -14.38 5.14 11.45
CA GLY A 297 -15.51 6.04 11.63
C GLY A 297 -16.33 5.69 12.87
N THR A 298 -16.87 6.69 13.58
CA THR A 298 -17.71 6.47 14.77
C THR A 298 -18.91 5.60 14.47
N ALA A 299 -19.55 5.79 13.32
CA ALA A 299 -20.69 4.96 12.89
C ALA A 299 -20.31 3.48 12.77
N ALA A 300 -19.10 3.17 12.33
CA ALA A 300 -18.61 1.79 12.24
C ALA A 300 -18.41 1.15 13.61
N ILE A 301 -17.94 1.91 14.61
CA ILE A 301 -17.80 1.44 15.99
C ILE A 301 -19.17 1.10 16.59
N VAL A 302 -20.15 2.00 16.37
CA VAL A 302 -21.52 1.78 16.84
C VAL A 302 -22.12 0.55 16.16
N HIS A 303 -21.92 0.40 14.84
CA HIS A 303 -22.39 -0.76 14.10
C HIS A 303 -21.77 -2.08 14.61
N ASP A 304 -20.45 -2.13 14.80
CA ASP A 304 -19.76 -3.30 15.38
C ASP A 304 -20.34 -3.63 16.77
N THR A 305 -20.61 -2.61 17.59
CA THR A 305 -21.18 -2.76 18.94
C THR A 305 -22.60 -3.32 18.88
N VAL A 306 -23.45 -2.79 18.01
CA VAL A 306 -24.84 -3.25 17.80
C VAL A 306 -24.84 -4.69 17.29
N SER A 307 -23.98 -5.04 16.35
CA SER A 307 -23.83 -6.40 15.83
C SER A 307 -23.49 -7.41 16.95
N VAL A 308 -22.53 -7.08 17.82
CA VAL A 308 -22.18 -7.91 18.99
C VAL A 308 -23.36 -8.01 19.95
N LEU A 309 -24.08 -6.91 20.19
CA LEU A 309 -25.28 -6.92 21.05
C LEU A 309 -26.36 -7.86 20.50
N ILE A 310 -26.67 -7.77 19.20
CA ILE A 310 -27.65 -8.63 18.53
C ILE A 310 -27.24 -10.10 18.69
N GLN A 311 -26.00 -10.47 18.44
CA GLN A 311 -25.49 -11.82 18.62
C GLN A 311 -25.68 -12.31 20.08
N THR A 312 -25.35 -11.47 21.06
CA THR A 312 -25.52 -11.77 22.47
C THR A 312 -27.00 -12.00 22.83
N LEU A 313 -27.90 -11.18 22.28
CA LEU A 313 -29.35 -11.33 22.51
C LEU A 313 -29.88 -12.65 21.91
N LEU A 314 -29.37 -13.05 20.73
CA LEU A 314 -29.75 -14.31 20.06
C LEU A 314 -29.27 -15.55 20.84
N GLU A 315 -28.15 -15.48 21.53
CA GLU A 315 -27.62 -16.59 22.34
C GLU A 315 -28.44 -16.85 23.60
N HIS A 316 -29.09 -15.83 24.17
CA HIS A 316 -29.87 -15.95 25.41
C HIS A 316 -31.35 -16.21 25.14
N ALA A 317 -31.90 -17.30 25.71
CA ALA A 317 -33.29 -17.75 25.47
C ALA A 317 -34.36 -16.68 25.79
N GLN A 318 -34.10 -15.84 26.81
CA GLN A 318 -35.06 -14.81 27.27
C GLN A 318 -35.11 -13.57 26.33
N THR A 319 -34.07 -13.34 25.56
CA THR A 319 -33.92 -12.14 24.70
C THR A 319 -33.87 -12.46 23.21
N ARG A 320 -33.95 -13.75 22.85
CA ARG A 320 -33.82 -14.24 21.47
C ARG A 320 -34.82 -13.60 20.49
N GLU A 321 -36.07 -13.37 20.94
CA GLU A 321 -37.09 -12.72 20.10
C GLU A 321 -36.70 -11.27 19.74
N ILE A 322 -36.14 -10.54 20.72
CA ILE A 322 -35.67 -9.16 20.50
C ILE A 322 -34.48 -9.16 19.55
N GLY A 323 -33.50 -10.07 19.77
CA GLY A 323 -32.36 -10.24 18.88
C GLY A 323 -32.80 -10.56 17.45
N GLY A 324 -33.75 -11.50 17.29
CA GLY A 324 -34.29 -11.87 15.97
C GLY A 324 -35.04 -10.75 15.27
N PHE A 325 -35.70 -9.85 15.98
CA PHE A 325 -36.32 -8.66 15.39
C PHE A 325 -35.27 -7.68 14.87
N LEU A 326 -34.19 -7.43 15.63
CA LEU A 326 -33.12 -6.52 15.24
C LEU A 326 -32.25 -7.10 14.11
N ASP A 327 -32.14 -8.41 14.00
CA ASP A 327 -31.40 -9.11 12.95
C ASP A 327 -32.12 -9.15 11.59
N GLN A 328 -33.38 -8.67 11.52
CA GLN A 328 -34.11 -8.58 10.25
C GLN A 328 -33.58 -7.52 9.28
N LEU A 329 -32.93 -6.48 9.80
CA LEU A 329 -32.25 -5.49 8.97
C LEU A 329 -30.91 -6.06 8.50
N ASP A 330 -30.62 -5.91 7.21
CA ASP A 330 -29.30 -6.26 6.73
C ASP A 330 -28.22 -5.31 7.28
N SER A 331 -26.96 -5.74 7.21
CA SER A 331 -25.82 -5.00 7.77
C SER A 331 -25.70 -3.58 7.18
N ASP A 332 -26.02 -3.42 5.90
CA ASP A 332 -25.93 -2.12 5.21
C ASP A 332 -27.05 -1.18 5.62
N GLU A 333 -28.26 -1.73 5.86
CA GLU A 333 -29.40 -0.96 6.36
C GLU A 333 -29.17 -0.51 7.80
N GLN A 334 -28.64 -1.41 8.66
CA GLN A 334 -28.25 -1.09 10.03
C GLN A 334 -27.23 0.05 10.06
N TYR A 335 -26.20 -0.06 9.23
CA TYR A 335 -25.14 0.98 9.16
C TYR A 335 -25.69 2.32 8.66
N ARG A 336 -26.52 2.33 7.63
CA ARG A 336 -27.16 3.57 7.12
C ARG A 336 -28.02 4.23 8.19
N LEU A 337 -28.82 3.46 8.90
CA LEU A 337 -29.63 3.97 10.00
C LEU A 337 -28.76 4.61 11.11
N ILE A 338 -27.65 3.94 11.46
CA ILE A 338 -26.69 4.48 12.43
C ILE A 338 -26.08 5.79 11.95
N CYS A 339 -25.70 5.90 10.68
CA CYS A 339 -25.20 7.15 10.10
C CYS A 339 -26.26 8.26 10.15
N GLU A 340 -27.49 7.96 9.77
CA GLU A 340 -28.61 8.92 9.81
C GLU A 340 -28.90 9.47 11.22
N LEU A 341 -28.65 8.64 12.24
CA LEU A 341 -28.82 9.05 13.64
C LEU A 341 -27.62 9.84 14.18
N LEU A 342 -26.40 9.47 13.78
CA LEU A 342 -25.19 10.07 14.36
C LEU A 342 -24.76 11.35 13.64
N GLU A 343 -24.82 11.40 12.31
CA GLU A 343 -24.26 12.54 11.56
C GLU A 343 -24.91 13.90 11.86
N PRO A 344 -26.24 14.02 12.05
CA PRO A 344 -26.86 15.31 12.39
C PRO A 344 -26.38 15.88 13.73
N GLU A 345 -26.07 15.00 14.69
CA GLU A 345 -25.69 15.41 16.06
C GLU A 345 -24.17 15.60 16.21
N PHE A 346 -23.38 14.73 15.59
CA PHE A 346 -21.94 14.65 15.85
C PHE A 346 -21.08 14.94 14.61
N GLY A 347 -21.67 15.00 13.40
CA GLY A 347 -20.93 15.08 12.15
C GLY A 347 -20.12 13.81 11.88
N GLN A 348 -19.24 13.87 10.88
CA GLN A 348 -18.32 12.77 10.59
C GLN A 348 -17.14 12.81 11.56
N MET A 349 -17.05 11.84 12.45
CA MET A 349 -15.96 11.70 13.40
C MET A 349 -15.18 10.41 13.14
N TYR A 350 -13.86 10.52 13.27
CA TYR A 350 -12.94 9.40 13.17
C TYR A 350 -12.23 9.18 14.51
N VAL A 351 -12.08 7.92 14.87
CA VAL A 351 -11.44 7.49 16.12
C VAL A 351 -10.17 6.72 15.79
N THR A 352 -9.16 6.90 16.60
CA THR A 352 -7.88 6.21 16.52
C THR A 352 -7.52 5.65 17.91
N PRO A 353 -6.76 4.54 18.00
CA PRO A 353 -6.28 4.00 19.26
C PRO A 353 -5.41 5.03 20.04
N PRO A 354 -5.41 5.02 21.37
CA PRO A 354 -4.63 5.97 22.16
C PRO A 354 -3.11 5.81 22.02
N ASP A 355 -2.64 4.63 21.58
CA ASP A 355 -1.24 4.28 21.34
C ASP A 355 -0.86 4.32 19.86
N ILE A 356 -1.62 5.04 19.04
CA ILE A 356 -1.42 5.09 17.59
C ILE A 356 -0.03 5.58 17.18
N ASP A 357 0.58 6.48 17.95
CA ASP A 357 1.92 7.00 17.68
C ASP A 357 3.00 5.90 17.78
N GLN A 358 2.88 4.99 18.74
CA GLN A 358 3.76 3.84 18.88
C GLN A 358 3.49 2.83 17.78
N THR A 359 2.23 2.56 17.49
CA THR A 359 1.80 1.65 16.43
C THR A 359 2.32 2.11 15.06
N ILE A 360 2.19 3.39 14.71
CA ILE A 360 2.69 3.94 13.45
C ILE A 360 4.21 3.80 13.35
N LYS A 361 4.95 4.11 14.43
CA LYS A 361 6.41 3.94 14.44
C LYS A 361 6.82 2.48 14.21
N ALA A 362 6.16 1.54 14.88
CA ALA A 362 6.46 0.12 14.74
C ALA A 362 6.16 -0.38 13.32
N ILE A 363 4.98 -0.04 12.77
CA ILE A 363 4.57 -0.45 11.43
C ILE A 363 5.40 0.25 10.35
N SER A 364 5.74 1.51 10.52
CA SER A 364 6.59 2.23 9.56
C SER A 364 7.97 1.60 9.44
N TYR A 365 8.55 1.14 10.56
CA TYR A 365 9.78 0.36 10.55
C TYR A 365 9.60 -0.97 9.80
N THR A 366 8.53 -1.72 10.09
CA THR A 366 8.21 -2.98 9.41
C THR A 366 8.10 -2.82 7.89
N ILE A 367 7.40 -1.79 7.43
CA ILE A 367 7.23 -1.53 5.99
C ILE A 367 8.56 -1.10 5.36
N SER A 368 9.34 -0.22 6.01
CA SER A 368 10.63 0.22 5.49
C SER A 368 11.61 -0.93 5.38
N GLU A 369 11.66 -1.82 6.38
CA GLU A 369 12.52 -3.00 6.36
C GLU A 369 12.08 -4.00 5.26
N ALA A 370 10.78 -4.19 5.06
CA ALA A 370 10.26 -5.01 3.96
C ALA A 370 10.70 -4.47 2.58
N ILE A 371 10.68 -3.15 2.39
CA ILE A 371 11.17 -2.53 1.17
C ILE A 371 12.69 -2.75 1.02
N HIS A 372 13.47 -2.61 2.09
CA HIS A 372 14.92 -2.89 2.06
C HIS A 372 15.21 -4.35 1.68
N ILE A 373 14.51 -5.30 2.29
CA ILE A 373 14.68 -6.73 2.00
C ILE A 373 14.33 -7.02 0.53
N ALA A 374 13.23 -6.46 0.03
CA ALA A 374 12.75 -6.70 -1.33
C ALA A 374 13.70 -6.15 -2.41
N PHE A 375 14.27 -4.97 -2.18
CA PHE A 375 14.98 -4.22 -3.23
C PHE A 375 16.49 -4.12 -3.03
N LEU A 376 16.97 -4.07 -1.79
CA LEU A 376 18.40 -3.91 -1.50
C LEU A 376 19.08 -5.23 -1.10
N GLY A 377 18.30 -6.30 -0.95
CA GLY A 377 18.77 -7.58 -0.38
C GLY A 377 18.95 -7.47 1.12
N GLY A 378 18.33 -8.35 1.89
CA GLY A 378 18.48 -8.37 3.35
C GLY A 378 19.95 -8.46 3.71
N SER A 379 20.39 -7.59 4.61
CA SER A 379 21.73 -7.65 5.19
C SER A 379 21.88 -9.03 5.85
N LYS A 380 22.56 -9.96 5.18
CA LYS A 380 23.00 -11.19 5.86
C LYS A 380 23.89 -10.74 7.01
N LYS A 381 23.35 -10.73 8.23
CA LYS A 381 24.20 -10.64 9.42
C LYS A 381 25.14 -11.85 9.40
N GLY A 382 26.45 -11.55 9.21
CA GLY A 382 27.52 -12.48 9.55
C GLY A 382 27.55 -12.70 11.06
#